data_2ffcf2ca45f3b56be22ba7d4157ee295
#
_entry.id   2ffcf2ca45f3b56be22ba7d4157ee295
#
_cell.length_a   1.000
_cell.length_b   1.000
_cell.length_c   1.000
_cell.angle_alpha   90.00
_cell.angle_beta   90.00
_cell.angle_gamma   90.00
#
_symmetry.space_group_name_H-M   'P 1'
#
loop_
_entity.id
_entity.type
_entity.pdbx_description
1 polymer ?
#
loop_
_entity_poly.entity_id
_entity_poly.type
_entity_poly.pdbx_seq_one_letter_code
_entity_poly.pdbx_strand_id
1 'polypeptide(L)'
;MKPCILLIEDDGDMRELVAGHLEHSGFDVQRAEDGIKGQALALQYTPDLVLLDLMLPKVDGLTLCQRLRRDERTSRIPILMLTALGSTKDKVSGFNSGADDYLAKPFDLEELLVRIKALLRRSDRAPLSAKHNEILSYSSLTLVPERFEAIWFDEPVRLTHLEFELLHCLLQRHGQTVAPSLILKEVWGYEPDDDIETIRVHIRHLRTKLEPDPRKPRFIKTVYGAGYCLELPSGAQHEELAMLVQEARDSRRTAAA
;
A
#
# COMPACT_ATOMS: atom_id res chain seq x y z
N MET A 1 -2.75 21.96 11.78
CA MET A 1 -1.28 21.88 11.62
C MET A 1 -1.01 21.64 10.14
N LYS A 2 0.18 22.03 9.63
CA LYS A 2 0.59 21.65 8.27
C LYS A 2 0.98 20.18 8.29
N PRO A 3 0.60 19.36 7.27
CA PRO A 3 1.06 17.98 7.20
C PRO A 3 2.58 17.91 7.06
N CYS A 4 3.21 16.99 7.79
CA CYS A 4 4.65 16.77 7.80
C CYS A 4 5.04 15.68 6.80
N ILE A 5 5.91 16.01 5.86
CA ILE A 5 6.44 15.06 4.85
C ILE A 5 7.92 14.80 5.16
N LEU A 6 8.31 13.54 5.22
CA LEU A 6 9.71 13.15 5.27
C LEU A 6 10.19 12.79 3.85
N LEU A 7 11.09 13.60 3.31
CA LEU A 7 11.74 13.36 2.02
C LEU A 7 13.10 12.72 2.24
N ILE A 8 13.32 11.54 1.65
CA ILE A 8 14.57 10.78 1.71
C ILE A 8 15.10 10.62 0.29
N GLU A 9 16.11 11.38 -0.04
CA GLU A 9 16.71 11.51 -1.37
C GLU A 9 18.18 11.84 -1.20
N ASP A 10 19.10 11.13 -1.87
CA ASP A 10 20.54 11.35 -1.74
C ASP A 10 21.03 12.49 -2.65
N ASP A 11 20.41 12.69 -3.80
CA ASP A 11 20.73 13.83 -4.67
C ASP A 11 20.33 15.14 -3.99
N GLY A 12 21.31 15.99 -3.69
CA GLY A 12 21.12 17.24 -2.98
C GLY A 12 20.24 18.25 -3.75
N ASP A 13 20.44 18.35 -5.07
CA ASP A 13 19.72 19.30 -5.90
C ASP A 13 18.26 18.88 -6.07
N MET A 14 18.03 17.59 -6.33
CA MET A 14 16.66 17.02 -6.38
C MET A 14 15.95 17.17 -5.03
N ARG A 15 16.64 16.88 -3.93
CA ARG A 15 16.06 17.01 -2.58
C ARG A 15 15.63 18.43 -2.26
N GLU A 16 16.46 19.44 -2.57
CA GLU A 16 16.10 20.84 -2.32
C GLU A 16 15.01 21.33 -3.28
N LEU A 17 15.02 20.91 -4.54
CA LEU A 17 13.98 21.23 -5.51
C LEU A 17 12.60 20.71 -5.05
N VAL A 18 12.54 19.42 -4.73
CA VAL A 18 11.30 18.78 -4.26
C VAL A 18 10.83 19.38 -2.94
N ALA A 19 11.75 19.53 -1.98
CA ALA A 19 11.39 20.10 -0.66
C ALA A 19 10.87 21.53 -0.79
N GLY A 20 11.53 22.39 -1.56
CA GLY A 20 11.09 23.77 -1.80
C GLY A 20 9.71 23.85 -2.45
N HIS A 21 9.42 22.99 -3.43
CA HIS A 21 8.10 22.91 -4.06
C HIS A 21 6.99 22.49 -3.05
N LEU A 22 7.28 21.49 -2.21
CA LEU A 22 6.35 21.03 -1.19
C LEU A 22 6.11 22.06 -0.10
N GLU A 23 7.15 22.75 0.38
CA GLU A 23 7.03 23.84 1.35
C GLU A 23 6.20 25.00 0.81
N HIS A 24 6.41 25.36 -0.47
CA HIS A 24 5.58 26.36 -1.15
C HIS A 24 4.12 25.93 -1.28
N SER A 25 3.88 24.63 -1.42
CA SER A 25 2.55 24.01 -1.48
C SER A 25 1.89 23.85 -0.09
N GLY A 26 2.56 24.28 0.98
CA GLY A 26 1.98 24.36 2.33
C GLY A 26 2.28 23.19 3.25
N PHE A 27 3.24 22.32 2.91
CA PHE A 27 3.71 21.21 3.74
C PHE A 27 4.86 21.62 4.66
N ASP A 28 5.06 20.88 5.75
CA ASP A 28 6.31 20.88 6.53
C ASP A 28 7.20 19.74 6.04
N VAL A 29 8.48 20.00 5.74
CA VAL A 29 9.33 19.02 5.08
C VAL A 29 10.58 18.71 5.89
N GLN A 30 10.69 17.47 6.37
CA GLN A 30 11.91 16.92 6.94
C GLN A 30 12.75 16.27 5.83
N ARG A 31 14.07 16.43 5.88
CA ARG A 31 15.00 16.01 4.82
C ARG A 31 16.02 15.01 5.33
N ALA A 32 16.21 13.92 4.60
CA ALA A 32 17.26 12.95 4.84
C ALA A 32 18.03 12.65 3.56
N GLU A 33 19.37 12.53 3.67
CA GLU A 33 20.26 12.22 2.54
C GLU A 33 20.55 10.73 2.39
N ASP A 34 20.13 9.90 3.35
CA ASP A 34 20.35 8.45 3.31
C ASP A 34 19.27 7.69 4.11
N GLY A 35 19.25 6.37 3.92
CA GLY A 35 18.26 5.52 4.58
C GLY A 35 18.40 5.42 6.10
N ILE A 36 19.62 5.60 6.67
CA ILE A 36 19.82 5.57 8.13
C ILE A 36 19.20 6.81 8.77
N LYS A 37 19.51 8.00 8.23
CA LYS A 37 18.92 9.26 8.70
C LYS A 37 17.43 9.28 8.47
N GLY A 38 16.96 8.78 7.31
CA GLY A 38 15.55 8.65 7.00
C GLY A 38 14.80 7.81 8.03
N GLN A 39 15.33 6.65 8.41
CA GLN A 39 14.75 5.81 9.47
C GLN A 39 14.70 6.53 10.81
N ALA A 40 15.77 7.19 11.22
CA ALA A 40 15.83 7.91 12.48
C ALA A 40 14.78 9.03 12.53
N LEU A 41 14.66 9.83 11.46
CA LEU A 41 13.68 10.93 11.38
C LEU A 41 12.23 10.40 11.33
N ALA A 42 11.98 9.30 10.62
CA ALA A 42 10.66 8.68 10.59
C ALA A 42 10.19 8.27 11.99
N LEU A 43 11.08 7.70 12.79
CA LEU A 43 10.79 7.27 14.16
C LEU A 43 10.67 8.46 15.15
N GLN A 44 11.40 9.53 14.90
CA GLN A 44 11.41 10.73 15.75
C GLN A 44 10.19 11.61 15.52
N TYR A 45 9.83 11.87 14.26
CA TYR A 45 8.80 12.84 13.89
C TYR A 45 7.46 12.21 13.56
N THR A 46 7.43 10.88 13.29
CA THR A 46 6.21 10.19 12.81
C THR A 46 5.46 11.00 11.75
N PRO A 47 6.10 11.23 10.56
CA PRO A 47 5.54 12.10 9.53
C PRO A 47 4.21 11.58 9.00
N ASP A 48 3.41 12.48 8.41
CA ASP A 48 2.13 12.13 7.77
C ASP A 48 2.32 11.38 6.45
N LEU A 49 3.51 11.53 5.81
CA LEU A 49 3.88 10.81 4.58
C LEU A 49 5.41 10.73 4.43
N VAL A 50 5.88 9.64 3.88
CA VAL A 50 7.29 9.45 3.49
C VAL A 50 7.41 9.44 1.97
N LEU A 51 8.25 10.35 1.43
CA LEU A 51 8.77 10.27 0.07
C LEU A 51 10.12 9.57 0.12
N LEU A 52 10.26 8.48 -0.62
CA LEU A 52 11.41 7.59 -0.47
C LEU A 52 12.03 7.28 -1.82
N ASP A 53 13.27 7.73 -2.03
CA ASP A 53 14.04 7.23 -3.18
C ASP A 53 14.41 5.77 -2.99
N LEU A 54 14.40 5.05 -4.08
CA LEU A 54 14.76 3.64 -4.15
C LEU A 54 16.28 3.45 -4.04
N MET A 55 17.05 4.33 -4.69
CA MET A 55 18.50 4.22 -4.84
C MET A 55 19.24 5.06 -3.79
N LEU A 56 19.14 4.66 -2.52
CA LEU A 56 19.79 5.35 -1.41
C LEU A 56 21.12 4.69 -1.02
N PRO A 57 22.10 5.47 -0.56
CA PRO A 57 23.31 4.93 0.04
C PRO A 57 23.03 4.36 1.44
N LYS A 58 23.92 3.47 1.93
CA LYS A 58 23.92 2.81 3.23
C LYS A 58 22.79 1.82 3.44
N VAL A 59 21.52 2.25 3.32
CA VAL A 59 20.34 1.42 3.37
C VAL A 59 19.45 1.80 2.19
N ASP A 60 19.27 0.87 1.26
CA ASP A 60 18.43 1.08 0.08
C ASP A 60 16.95 1.30 0.45
N GLY A 61 16.20 1.96 -0.47
CA GLY A 61 14.82 2.35 -0.21
C GLY A 61 13.89 1.17 0.05
N LEU A 62 14.12 0.00 -0.57
CA LEU A 62 13.29 -1.18 -0.35
C LEU A 62 13.46 -1.73 1.07
N THR A 63 14.71 -1.87 1.48
CA THR A 63 15.06 -2.31 2.84
C THR A 63 14.51 -1.33 3.88
N LEU A 64 14.63 -0.02 3.63
CA LEU A 64 14.08 0.99 4.52
C LEU A 64 12.55 0.91 4.60
N CYS A 65 11.87 0.79 3.47
CA CYS A 65 10.41 0.62 3.44
C CYS A 65 9.96 -0.59 4.28
N GLN A 66 10.62 -1.75 4.11
CA GLN A 66 10.33 -2.93 4.91
C GLN A 66 10.55 -2.72 6.41
N ARG A 67 11.60 -1.99 6.80
CA ARG A 67 11.87 -1.66 8.21
C ARG A 67 10.76 -0.77 8.78
N LEU A 68 10.36 0.26 8.03
CA LEU A 68 9.26 1.15 8.43
C LEU A 68 7.94 0.39 8.58
N ARG A 69 7.67 -0.61 7.73
CA ARG A 69 6.46 -1.46 7.81
C ARG A 69 6.45 -2.43 8.99
N ARG A 70 7.63 -2.79 9.49
CA ARG A 70 7.76 -3.68 10.67
C ARG A 70 7.65 -2.95 12.01
N ASP A 71 7.95 -1.66 12.07
CA ASP A 71 7.85 -0.86 13.30
C ASP A 71 6.41 -0.34 13.46
N GLU A 72 5.79 -0.58 14.61
CA GLU A 72 4.39 -0.22 14.88
C GLU A 72 4.10 1.28 14.78
N ARG A 73 5.10 2.13 15.08
CA ARG A 73 4.98 3.60 15.02
C ARG A 73 4.94 4.14 13.59
N THR A 74 5.56 3.43 12.64
CA THR A 74 5.72 3.87 11.25
C THR A 74 5.00 2.98 10.25
N SER A 75 4.49 1.82 10.67
CA SER A 75 3.87 0.82 9.80
C SER A 75 2.68 1.33 9.00
N ARG A 76 1.99 2.36 9.50
CA ARG A 76 0.79 2.96 8.88
C ARG A 76 1.08 4.23 8.09
N ILE A 77 2.28 4.79 8.19
CA ILE A 77 2.64 6.02 7.47
C ILE A 77 2.61 5.73 5.96
N PRO A 78 1.88 6.51 5.15
CA PRO A 78 1.91 6.36 3.70
C PRO A 78 3.32 6.54 3.15
N ILE A 79 3.74 5.66 2.24
CA ILE A 79 5.05 5.72 1.58
C ILE A 79 4.85 5.83 0.08
N LEU A 80 5.23 6.97 -0.51
CA LEU A 80 5.35 7.15 -1.94
C LEU A 80 6.82 6.93 -2.35
N MET A 81 7.05 5.94 -3.18
CA MET A 81 8.39 5.60 -3.62
C MET A 81 8.74 6.32 -4.92
N LEU A 82 9.88 7.00 -4.94
CA LEU A 82 10.44 7.63 -6.12
C LEU A 82 11.43 6.65 -6.78
N THR A 83 11.30 6.40 -8.08
CA THR A 83 12.08 5.33 -8.72
C THR A 83 12.62 5.73 -10.08
N ALA A 84 13.90 5.49 -10.34
CA ALA A 84 14.54 5.66 -11.65
C ALA A 84 14.16 4.55 -12.66
N LEU A 85 13.14 3.76 -12.40
CA LEU A 85 12.91 2.46 -13.01
C LEU A 85 12.25 2.53 -14.39
N GLY A 86 13.07 2.24 -15.40
CA GLY A 86 12.64 1.94 -16.78
C GLY A 86 12.36 0.45 -17.06
N SER A 87 12.59 -0.48 -16.12
CA SER A 87 12.38 -1.90 -16.38
C SER A 87 11.29 -2.54 -15.51
N THR A 88 10.47 -3.39 -16.12
CA THR A 88 9.42 -4.18 -15.47
C THR A 88 9.95 -5.10 -14.34
N LYS A 89 11.22 -5.53 -14.43
CA LYS A 89 11.83 -6.42 -13.41
C LYS A 89 12.11 -5.69 -12.10
N ASP A 90 12.52 -4.44 -12.16
CA ASP A 90 12.84 -3.63 -10.99
C ASP A 90 11.56 -3.15 -10.30
N LYS A 91 10.52 -2.80 -11.07
CA LYS A 91 9.17 -2.56 -10.53
C LYS A 91 8.69 -3.75 -9.70
N VAL A 92 8.89 -4.98 -10.17
CA VAL A 92 8.46 -6.20 -9.45
C VAL A 92 9.23 -6.41 -8.14
N SER A 93 10.52 -6.05 -8.04
CA SER A 93 11.30 -6.16 -6.81
C SER A 93 10.92 -5.07 -5.79
N GLY A 94 10.67 -3.85 -6.26
CA GLY A 94 10.18 -2.73 -5.46
C GLY A 94 8.81 -3.00 -4.83
N PHE A 95 7.98 -3.71 -5.52
CA PHE A 95 6.60 -3.98 -5.15
C PHE A 95 6.40 -4.88 -3.91
N ASN A 96 7.37 -5.69 -3.53
CA ASN A 96 7.29 -6.49 -2.29
C ASN A 96 7.64 -5.71 -1.02
N SER A 97 8.00 -4.43 -1.13
CA SER A 97 8.45 -3.63 0.00
C SER A 97 7.34 -3.08 0.89
N GLY A 98 6.10 -3.01 0.39
CA GLY A 98 4.96 -2.44 1.11
C GLY A 98 4.78 -0.93 0.94
N ALA A 99 5.34 -0.32 -0.11
CA ALA A 99 5.02 1.06 -0.48
C ALA A 99 3.56 1.20 -0.93
N ASP A 100 2.98 2.38 -0.72
CA ASP A 100 1.58 2.64 -1.05
C ASP A 100 1.41 3.13 -2.49
N ASP A 101 2.38 3.90 -3.01
CA ASP A 101 2.36 4.37 -4.40
C ASP A 101 3.79 4.52 -4.92
N TYR A 102 3.92 4.67 -6.26
CA TYR A 102 5.20 4.76 -6.95
C TYR A 102 5.14 5.86 -7.99
N LEU A 103 6.23 6.63 -8.10
CA LEU A 103 6.39 7.66 -9.11
C LEU A 103 7.73 7.50 -9.81
N ALA A 104 7.71 7.33 -11.13
CA ALA A 104 8.92 7.13 -11.92
C ALA A 104 9.66 8.46 -12.16
N LYS A 105 10.99 8.45 -11.99
CA LYS A 105 11.87 9.56 -12.39
C LYS A 105 12.21 9.46 -13.89
N PRO A 106 12.20 10.55 -14.65
CA PRO A 106 11.84 11.92 -14.24
C PRO A 106 10.32 12.07 -14.11
N PHE A 107 9.87 12.84 -13.12
CA PHE A 107 8.46 13.10 -12.84
C PHE A 107 8.16 14.61 -12.88
N ASP A 108 6.91 14.93 -13.10
CA ASP A 108 6.38 16.27 -12.96
C ASP A 108 6.07 16.58 -11.48
N LEU A 109 6.44 17.77 -11.01
CA LEU A 109 6.21 18.17 -9.62
C LEU A 109 4.70 18.32 -9.27
N GLU A 110 3.87 18.64 -10.25
CA GLU A 110 2.42 18.69 -10.07
C GLU A 110 1.85 17.28 -9.95
N GLU A 111 2.35 16.30 -10.72
CA GLU A 111 1.97 14.89 -10.56
C GLU A 111 2.35 14.38 -9.17
N LEU A 112 3.59 14.66 -8.71
CA LEU A 112 4.02 14.34 -7.35
C LEU A 112 3.07 14.91 -6.31
N LEU A 113 2.69 16.18 -6.45
CA LEU A 113 1.79 16.88 -5.53
C LEU A 113 0.38 16.26 -5.51
N VAL A 114 -0.15 15.86 -6.66
CA VAL A 114 -1.45 15.17 -6.77
C VAL A 114 -1.43 13.85 -6.01
N ARG A 115 -0.37 13.04 -6.18
CA ARG A 115 -0.19 11.75 -5.49
C ARG A 115 -0.04 11.92 -3.99
N ILE A 116 0.76 12.89 -3.54
CA ILE A 116 0.91 13.23 -2.12
C ILE A 116 -0.43 13.62 -1.49
N LYS A 117 -1.17 14.53 -2.12
CA LYS A 117 -2.50 14.96 -1.64
C LYS A 117 -3.49 13.80 -1.59
N ALA A 118 -3.41 12.88 -2.55
CA ALA A 118 -4.25 11.68 -2.56
C ALA A 118 -3.92 10.75 -1.38
N LEU A 119 -2.65 10.53 -1.07
CA LEU A 119 -2.20 9.71 0.06
C LEU A 119 -2.53 10.36 1.40
N LEU A 120 -2.25 11.67 1.57
CA LEU A 120 -2.54 12.42 2.80
C LEU A 120 -4.03 12.53 3.09
N ARG A 121 -4.86 12.79 2.08
CA ARG A 121 -6.33 12.86 2.25
C ARG A 121 -6.91 11.60 2.89
N ARG A 122 -6.20 10.50 2.85
CA ARG A 122 -6.55 9.22 3.46
C ARG A 122 -6.03 9.10 4.89
N SER A 123 -4.83 9.66 5.18
CA SER A 123 -4.29 9.69 6.54
C SER A 123 -5.00 10.73 7.42
N ASP A 124 -5.36 11.90 6.85
CA ASP A 124 -6.12 12.98 7.52
C ASP A 124 -7.62 12.67 7.68
N ARG A 125 -8.14 11.69 7.03
CA ARG A 125 -9.46 11.19 7.38
C ARG A 125 -9.35 10.58 8.78
N ALA A 126 -9.52 11.46 9.77
CA ALA A 126 -10.08 11.09 11.07
C ALA A 126 -11.06 9.93 10.90
N PRO A 127 -11.13 9.03 11.89
CA PRO A 127 -11.53 7.64 11.74
C PRO A 127 -12.41 7.40 10.53
N LEU A 128 -11.88 6.70 9.54
CA LEU A 128 -12.48 6.25 8.25
C LEU A 128 -13.75 7.02 7.94
N SER A 129 -13.78 7.88 6.93
CA SER A 129 -14.96 8.68 6.58
C SER A 129 -16.23 7.90 6.94
N ALA A 130 -17.29 8.56 7.39
CA ALA A 130 -18.54 7.93 7.87
C ALA A 130 -19.09 6.79 6.97
N LYS A 131 -18.52 6.61 5.78
CA LYS A 131 -18.79 5.52 4.85
C LYS A 131 -18.06 4.19 5.15
N HIS A 132 -16.98 4.18 5.95
CA HIS A 132 -16.17 2.98 6.22
C HIS A 132 -16.05 2.64 7.71
N ASN A 133 -16.82 3.30 8.58
CA ASN A 133 -16.83 3.00 10.02
C ASN A 133 -17.57 1.71 10.37
N GLU A 134 -18.28 1.13 9.41
CA GLU A 134 -19.00 -0.11 9.64
C GLU A 134 -18.09 -1.31 9.41
N ILE A 135 -18.15 -2.26 10.34
CA ILE A 135 -17.54 -3.57 10.15
C ILE A 135 -18.24 -4.23 8.98
N LEU A 136 -17.50 -4.45 7.90
CA LEU A 136 -18.00 -5.15 6.72
C LEU A 136 -17.60 -6.62 6.83
N SER A 137 -18.60 -7.50 6.93
CA SER A 137 -18.38 -8.93 7.08
C SER A 137 -19.11 -9.71 6.01
N TYR A 138 -18.42 -10.64 5.38
CA TYR A 138 -18.98 -11.60 4.46
C TYR A 138 -18.23 -12.93 4.52
N SER A 139 -18.97 -14.02 4.79
CA SER A 139 -18.37 -15.36 4.92
C SER A 139 -17.18 -15.37 5.92
N SER A 140 -15.99 -15.78 5.45
CA SER A 140 -14.76 -15.89 6.23
C SER A 140 -13.98 -14.60 6.37
N LEU A 141 -14.46 -13.49 5.81
CA LEU A 141 -13.75 -12.21 5.77
C LEU A 141 -14.53 -11.14 6.54
N THR A 142 -13.90 -10.58 7.54
CA THR A 142 -14.40 -9.40 8.25
C THR A 142 -13.35 -8.30 8.21
N LEU A 143 -13.71 -7.12 7.77
CA LEU A 143 -12.86 -5.94 7.76
C LEU A 143 -13.09 -5.13 9.04
N VAL A 144 -12.00 -4.85 9.77
CA VAL A 144 -12.00 -4.06 11.00
C VAL A 144 -11.34 -2.70 10.72
N PRO A 145 -12.13 -1.65 10.45
CA PRO A 145 -11.63 -0.36 9.98
C PRO A 145 -10.67 0.31 10.96
N GLU A 146 -10.99 0.29 12.24
CA GLU A 146 -10.21 0.98 13.30
C GLU A 146 -8.75 0.49 13.39
N ARG A 147 -8.49 -0.74 12.94
CA ARG A 147 -7.18 -1.38 13.03
C ARG A 147 -6.49 -1.58 11.69
N PHE A 148 -7.16 -1.30 10.56
CA PHE A 148 -6.74 -1.70 9.22
C PHE A 148 -6.40 -3.19 9.16
N GLU A 149 -7.27 -4.00 9.76
CA GLU A 149 -7.12 -5.45 9.84
C GLU A 149 -8.25 -6.14 9.11
N ALA A 150 -7.94 -7.27 8.51
CA ALA A 150 -8.91 -8.24 8.05
C ALA A 150 -8.89 -9.44 9.00
N ILE A 151 -10.03 -9.85 9.51
CA ILE A 151 -10.19 -11.18 10.12
C ILE A 151 -10.48 -12.13 8.97
N TRP A 152 -9.55 -13.03 8.70
CA TRP A 152 -9.60 -13.94 7.57
C TRP A 152 -9.49 -15.38 8.05
N PHE A 153 -10.55 -16.15 7.93
CA PHE A 153 -10.68 -17.47 8.58
C PHE A 153 -10.27 -17.40 10.06
N ASP A 154 -10.93 -16.54 10.84
CA ASP A 154 -10.76 -16.31 12.28
C ASP A 154 -9.36 -15.80 12.71
N GLU A 155 -8.46 -15.54 11.77
CA GLU A 155 -7.12 -15.04 12.04
C GLU A 155 -6.95 -13.57 11.60
N PRO A 156 -6.34 -12.72 12.43
CA PRO A 156 -6.09 -11.34 12.06
C PRO A 156 -4.97 -11.20 11.03
N VAL A 157 -5.24 -10.46 9.97
CA VAL A 157 -4.29 -10.10 8.91
C VAL A 157 -4.12 -8.60 8.88
N ARG A 158 -2.91 -8.11 9.18
CA ARG A 158 -2.58 -6.68 9.10
C ARG A 158 -2.47 -6.24 7.66
N LEU A 159 -3.16 -5.15 7.34
CA LEU A 159 -3.15 -4.52 6.03
C LEU A 159 -2.53 -3.13 6.11
N THR A 160 -1.91 -2.67 5.00
CA THR A 160 -1.66 -1.24 4.86
C THR A 160 -2.99 -0.53 4.62
N HIS A 161 -3.01 0.79 4.72
CA HIS A 161 -4.23 1.56 4.48
C HIS A 161 -4.80 1.28 3.08
N LEU A 162 -3.95 1.28 2.05
CA LEU A 162 -4.39 1.02 0.66
C LEU A 162 -4.82 -0.42 0.40
N GLU A 163 -4.17 -1.39 1.02
CA GLU A 163 -4.62 -2.78 0.94
C GLU A 163 -5.99 -2.95 1.58
N PHE A 164 -6.24 -2.24 2.69
CA PHE A 164 -7.54 -2.24 3.35
C PHE A 164 -8.62 -1.61 2.44
N GLU A 165 -8.38 -0.43 1.90
CA GLU A 165 -9.30 0.26 0.99
C GLU A 165 -9.59 -0.55 -0.27
N LEU A 166 -8.56 -1.17 -0.85
CA LEU A 166 -8.72 -2.04 -2.01
C LEU A 166 -9.56 -3.27 -1.69
N LEU A 167 -9.27 -3.93 -0.57
CA LEU A 167 -10.03 -5.11 -0.14
C LEU A 167 -11.47 -4.72 0.22
N HIS A 168 -11.69 -3.56 0.84
CA HIS A 168 -13.00 -3.01 1.13
C HIS A 168 -13.80 -2.74 -0.15
N CYS A 169 -13.19 -2.08 -1.14
CA CYS A 169 -13.81 -1.83 -2.44
C CYS A 169 -14.26 -3.13 -3.14
N LEU A 170 -13.43 -4.18 -3.08
CA LEU A 170 -13.75 -5.48 -3.65
C LEU A 170 -14.82 -6.23 -2.84
N LEU A 171 -14.79 -6.13 -1.51
CA LEU A 171 -15.74 -6.81 -0.63
C LEU A 171 -17.16 -6.23 -0.74
N GLN A 172 -17.29 -4.90 -0.87
CA GLN A 172 -18.57 -4.26 -1.13
C GLN A 172 -19.25 -4.75 -2.42
N ARG A 173 -18.44 -5.22 -3.38
CA ARG A 173 -18.89 -5.73 -4.70
C ARG A 173 -18.55 -7.20 -4.87
N HIS A 174 -18.54 -7.92 -3.75
CA HIS A 174 -18.20 -9.33 -3.74
C HIS A 174 -19.00 -10.11 -4.81
N GLY A 175 -18.33 -11.02 -5.52
CA GLY A 175 -18.93 -11.77 -6.64
C GLY A 175 -19.08 -10.98 -7.95
N GLN A 176 -18.76 -9.67 -7.95
CA GLN A 176 -18.81 -8.82 -9.15
C GLN A 176 -17.42 -8.45 -9.61
N THR A 177 -17.26 -8.28 -10.92
CA THR A 177 -16.00 -7.77 -11.50
C THR A 177 -15.93 -6.26 -11.35
N VAL A 178 -14.87 -5.77 -10.73
CA VAL A 178 -14.61 -4.34 -10.53
C VAL A 178 -13.56 -3.88 -11.53
N ALA A 179 -13.92 -2.89 -12.35
CA ALA A 179 -13.02 -2.34 -13.36
C ALA A 179 -11.84 -1.59 -12.72
N PRO A 180 -10.63 -1.63 -13.32
CA PRO A 180 -9.45 -0.92 -12.80
C PRO A 180 -9.68 0.58 -12.64
N SER A 181 -10.38 1.22 -13.56
CA SER A 181 -10.74 2.65 -13.47
C SER A 181 -11.56 2.99 -12.23
N LEU A 182 -12.52 2.13 -11.87
CA LEU A 182 -13.32 2.31 -10.66
C LEU A 182 -12.48 2.11 -9.40
N ILE A 183 -11.58 1.11 -9.41
CA ILE A 183 -10.64 0.87 -8.30
C ILE A 183 -9.75 2.09 -8.10
N LEU A 184 -9.13 2.63 -9.16
CA LEU A 184 -8.27 3.81 -9.07
C LEU A 184 -9.03 5.02 -8.53
N LYS A 185 -10.22 5.26 -9.01
CA LYS A 185 -11.06 6.37 -8.56
C LYS A 185 -11.46 6.25 -7.08
N GLU A 186 -11.89 5.08 -6.64
CA GLU A 186 -12.37 4.89 -5.26
C GLU A 186 -11.22 4.73 -4.26
N VAL A 187 -10.17 3.98 -4.64
CA VAL A 187 -9.07 3.66 -3.75
C VAL A 187 -7.95 4.69 -3.83
N TRP A 188 -7.60 5.21 -5.01
CA TRP A 188 -6.54 6.24 -5.16
C TRP A 188 -7.09 7.66 -5.32
N GLY A 189 -8.36 7.82 -5.74
CA GLY A 189 -9.05 9.12 -5.79
C GLY A 189 -8.55 10.04 -6.90
N TYR A 190 -7.89 9.50 -7.92
CA TYR A 190 -7.54 10.22 -9.14
C TYR A 190 -8.10 9.49 -10.38
N GLU A 191 -8.31 10.24 -11.47
CA GLU A 191 -8.77 9.64 -12.72
C GLU A 191 -7.61 8.86 -13.35
N PRO A 192 -7.88 7.71 -13.96
CA PRO A 192 -6.85 6.82 -14.45
C PRO A 192 -6.31 7.29 -15.80
N ASP A 193 -5.21 7.97 -15.81
CA ASP A 193 -4.32 7.95 -16.97
C ASP A 193 -3.21 6.92 -16.67
N ASP A 194 -3.40 5.69 -17.17
CA ASP A 194 -2.40 4.62 -17.35
C ASP A 194 -1.77 3.91 -16.14
N ASP A 195 -2.13 4.14 -14.89
CA ASP A 195 -1.42 3.50 -13.77
C ASP A 195 -2.06 2.20 -13.24
N ILE A 196 -2.47 1.32 -14.17
CA ILE A 196 -2.99 -0.02 -13.86
C ILE A 196 -1.94 -0.88 -13.11
N GLU A 197 -0.65 -0.57 -13.26
CA GLU A 197 0.43 -1.31 -12.58
C GLU A 197 0.34 -1.15 -11.05
N THR A 198 -0.02 0.02 -10.54
CA THR A 198 -0.22 0.26 -9.11
C THR A 198 -1.27 -0.69 -8.53
N ILE A 199 -2.41 -0.88 -9.22
CA ILE A 199 -3.43 -1.85 -8.78
C ILE A 199 -2.87 -3.26 -8.75
N ARG A 200 -2.17 -3.70 -9.81
CA ARG A 200 -1.61 -5.05 -9.91
C ARG A 200 -0.72 -5.38 -8.73
N VAL A 201 0.03 -4.41 -8.28
CA VAL A 201 0.92 -4.51 -7.14
C VAL A 201 0.15 -4.79 -5.85
N HIS A 202 -0.82 -3.95 -5.54
CA HIS A 202 -1.60 -4.09 -4.30
C HIS A 202 -2.48 -5.36 -4.33
N ILE A 203 -3.00 -5.75 -5.49
CA ILE A 203 -3.64 -7.06 -5.67
C ILE A 203 -2.67 -8.20 -5.36
N ARG A 204 -1.41 -8.10 -5.81
CA ARG A 204 -0.38 -9.11 -5.48
C ARG A 204 -0.09 -9.15 -3.99
N HIS A 205 -0.01 -7.99 -3.32
CA HIS A 205 0.19 -7.92 -1.86
C HIS A 205 -0.97 -8.56 -1.12
N LEU A 206 -2.20 -8.24 -1.47
CA LEU A 206 -3.39 -8.87 -0.89
C LEU A 206 -3.38 -10.37 -1.11
N ARG A 207 -3.06 -10.84 -2.32
CA ARG A 207 -2.91 -12.27 -2.60
C ARG A 207 -1.83 -12.93 -1.74
N THR A 208 -0.70 -12.27 -1.53
CA THR A 208 0.36 -12.78 -0.66
C THR A 208 -0.11 -12.95 0.78
N LYS A 209 -1.03 -12.11 1.24
CA LYS A 209 -1.57 -12.14 2.61
C LYS A 209 -2.76 -13.10 2.77
N LEU A 210 -3.63 -13.17 1.77
CA LEU A 210 -4.92 -13.85 1.87
C LEU A 210 -4.98 -15.20 1.14
N GLU A 211 -4.27 -15.36 0.01
CA GLU A 211 -4.33 -16.59 -0.79
C GLU A 211 -3.43 -17.70 -0.22
N PRO A 212 -3.84 -18.96 -0.28
CA PRO A 212 -2.95 -20.08 0.01
C PRO A 212 -1.74 -20.09 -0.91
N ASP A 213 -1.96 -19.94 -2.22
CA ASP A 213 -0.93 -19.75 -3.25
C ASP A 213 -1.21 -18.47 -4.05
N PRO A 214 -0.42 -17.40 -3.87
CA PRO A 214 -0.60 -16.14 -4.60
C PRO A 214 -0.52 -16.26 -6.13
N ARG A 215 0.12 -17.33 -6.64
CA ARG A 215 0.26 -17.61 -8.09
C ARG A 215 -0.98 -18.29 -8.67
N LYS A 216 -1.79 -18.90 -7.81
CA LYS A 216 -3.06 -19.56 -8.17
C LYS A 216 -4.19 -19.02 -7.31
N PRO A 217 -4.57 -17.73 -7.49
CA PRO A 217 -5.52 -17.08 -6.62
C PRO A 217 -6.91 -17.72 -6.71
N ARG A 218 -7.47 -18.02 -5.56
CA ARG A 218 -8.81 -18.61 -5.41
C ARG A 218 -9.86 -17.55 -5.04
N PHE A 219 -9.45 -16.53 -4.29
CA PHE A 219 -10.35 -15.51 -3.75
C PHE A 219 -10.32 -14.22 -4.56
N ILE A 220 -9.14 -13.65 -4.80
CA ILE A 220 -8.98 -12.41 -5.58
C ILE A 220 -8.64 -12.79 -7.02
N LYS A 221 -9.65 -12.94 -7.87
CA LYS A 221 -9.50 -13.37 -9.26
C LYS A 221 -9.20 -12.21 -10.20
N THR A 222 -8.41 -12.48 -11.24
CA THR A 222 -8.26 -11.55 -12.38
C THR A 222 -9.24 -11.97 -13.46
N VAL A 223 -10.10 -11.05 -13.86
CA VAL A 223 -10.99 -11.21 -15.02
C VAL A 223 -10.35 -10.48 -16.18
N TYR A 224 -9.74 -11.23 -17.11
CA TYR A 224 -8.97 -10.66 -18.22
C TYR A 224 -9.81 -9.68 -19.05
N GLY A 225 -9.25 -8.51 -19.28
CA GLY A 225 -9.91 -7.42 -20.04
C GLY A 225 -11.02 -6.68 -19.27
N ALA A 226 -11.36 -7.10 -18.04
CA ALA A 226 -12.46 -6.50 -17.27
C ALA A 226 -12.06 -5.97 -15.89
N GLY A 227 -11.16 -6.66 -15.15
CA GLY A 227 -10.70 -6.20 -13.85
C GLY A 227 -10.47 -7.30 -12.82
N TYR A 228 -10.93 -7.06 -11.60
CA TYR A 228 -10.74 -7.98 -10.47
C TYR A 228 -12.06 -8.31 -9.79
N CYS A 229 -12.16 -9.53 -9.29
CA CYS A 229 -13.34 -10.02 -8.58
C CYS A 229 -12.91 -10.70 -7.28
N LEU A 230 -13.57 -10.37 -6.18
CA LEU A 230 -13.43 -11.10 -4.92
C LEU A 230 -14.52 -12.15 -4.82
N GLU A 231 -14.14 -13.42 -4.79
CA GLU A 231 -15.03 -14.55 -4.58
C GLU A 231 -14.69 -15.23 -3.24
N LEU A 232 -15.65 -15.29 -2.35
CA LEU A 232 -15.47 -15.89 -1.03
C LEU A 232 -16.18 -17.24 -0.96
N PRO A 233 -15.62 -18.23 -0.25
CA PRO A 233 -16.20 -19.56 -0.16
C PRO A 233 -17.55 -19.52 0.58
N SER A 234 -18.47 -20.38 0.16
CA SER A 234 -19.74 -20.59 0.84
C SER A 234 -20.01 -22.07 1.06
N GLY A 235 -20.65 -22.40 2.18
CA GLY A 235 -21.05 -23.78 2.49
C GLY A 235 -19.89 -24.76 2.66
N ALA A 236 -19.98 -25.95 2.07
CA ALA A 236 -19.02 -27.04 2.24
C ALA A 236 -17.58 -26.74 1.79
N GLN A 237 -17.38 -25.75 0.92
CA GLN A 237 -16.03 -25.34 0.50
C GLN A 237 -15.28 -24.55 1.57
N HIS A 238 -15.98 -24.03 2.58
CA HIS A 238 -15.39 -23.21 3.62
C HIS A 238 -14.35 -23.95 4.47
N GLU A 239 -14.67 -25.15 4.92
CA GLU A 239 -13.79 -25.96 5.79
C GLU A 239 -12.51 -26.40 5.05
N GLU A 240 -12.64 -26.89 3.80
CA GLU A 240 -11.48 -27.27 3.00
C GLU A 240 -10.53 -26.10 2.77
N LEU A 241 -11.08 -24.92 2.43
CA LEU A 241 -10.29 -23.72 2.18
C LEU A 241 -9.68 -23.13 3.46
N ALA A 242 -10.36 -23.24 4.61
CA ALA A 242 -9.82 -22.85 5.90
C ALA A 242 -8.54 -23.65 6.21
N MET A 243 -8.56 -24.96 6.02
CA MET A 243 -7.39 -25.82 6.22
C MET A 243 -6.23 -25.43 5.30
N LEU A 244 -6.48 -25.22 4.02
CA LEU A 244 -5.45 -24.81 3.06
C LEU A 244 -4.83 -23.43 3.39
N VAL A 245 -5.64 -22.48 3.84
CA VAL A 245 -5.17 -21.16 4.30
C VAL A 245 -4.29 -21.30 5.53
N GLN A 246 -4.70 -22.15 6.49
CA GLN A 246 -3.92 -22.39 7.70
C GLN A 246 -2.57 -23.06 7.41
N GLU A 247 -2.54 -24.11 6.60
CA GLU A 247 -1.30 -24.78 6.18
C GLU A 247 -0.32 -23.82 5.48
N ALA A 248 -0.84 -22.96 4.59
CA ALA A 248 -0.03 -21.98 3.90
C ALA A 248 0.57 -20.92 4.86
N ARG A 249 -0.15 -20.54 5.91
CA ARG A 249 0.34 -19.63 6.96
C ARG A 249 1.44 -20.25 7.80
N ASP A 250 1.25 -21.45 8.23
CA ASP A 250 2.23 -22.17 9.06
C ASP A 250 3.53 -22.39 8.30
N SER A 251 3.44 -22.74 7.02
CA SER A 251 4.59 -22.83 6.11
C SER A 251 5.36 -21.51 5.99
N ARG A 252 4.65 -20.37 5.91
CA ARG A 252 5.26 -19.03 5.84
C ARG A 252 5.90 -18.60 7.17
N ARG A 253 5.28 -18.94 8.32
CA ARG A 253 5.85 -18.69 9.66
C ARG A 253 7.17 -19.43 9.84
N THR A 254 7.21 -20.70 9.43
CA THR A 254 8.42 -21.54 9.50
C THR A 254 9.55 -21.05 8.58
N ALA A 255 9.21 -20.51 7.41
CA ALA A 255 10.21 -19.95 6.48
C ALA A 255 10.78 -18.58 6.89
N ALA A 256 10.12 -17.89 7.81
CA ALA A 256 10.52 -16.56 8.31
C ALA A 256 11.26 -16.58 9.67
N ALA A 257 11.34 -17.76 10.32
CA ALA A 257 12.07 -18.02 11.56
C ALA A 257 13.49 -18.53 11.26
#